data_3ecf095154ec4a74a3eeade7b73c6a0e
#
_entry.id   3ecf095154ec4a74a3eeade7b73c6a0e
#
_cell.length_a   1.000
_cell.length_b   1.000
_cell.length_c   1.000
_cell.angle_alpha   90.00
_cell.angle_beta   90.00
_cell.angle_gamma   90.00
#
_symmetry.space_group_name_H-M   'P 1'
#
loop_
_entity.id
_entity.type
_entity.pdbx_description
1 polymer ?
#
loop_
_entity_poly.entity_id
_entity_poly.type
_entity_poly.pdbx_seq_one_letter_code
_entity_poly.pdbx_strand_id
1 'polypeptide(L)'
;DLGQLVARTNYFRETYAYGEQVFAAGIEPIVRNERLVAAAQRIFDRPIVEPAIVYANILLPGQELALHTDVPEFRGLNRKLHPEWLIVVAHHSGLFDRYRMPIATSVSWYQDTDGGEFAFYPNGIDEPAVAYDVGFNTALVMDTDSIFHGVDRMAETDRPMPSFLPRMRLH
;
A
#
# COMPACT_ATOMS: atom_id res chain seq x y z
N ASP A 1 -6.32 3.74 -25.64
CA ASP A 1 -7.73 3.84 -25.27
C ASP A 1 -7.83 4.14 -23.77
N LEU A 2 -8.51 5.25 -23.42
CA LEU A 2 -8.68 5.66 -22.01
C LEU A 2 -9.45 4.62 -21.19
N GLY A 3 -10.39 3.91 -21.79
CA GLY A 3 -11.15 2.85 -21.12
C GLY A 3 -10.28 1.67 -20.70
N GLN A 4 -9.32 1.29 -21.52
CA GLN A 4 -8.35 0.24 -21.18
C GLN A 4 -7.38 0.69 -20.09
N LEU A 5 -6.93 1.95 -20.13
CA LEU A 5 -6.06 2.49 -19.10
C LEU A 5 -6.77 2.51 -17.73
N VAL A 6 -8.00 2.97 -17.67
CA VAL A 6 -8.81 2.97 -16.45
C VAL A 6 -9.02 1.56 -15.92
N ALA A 7 -9.28 0.57 -16.78
CA ALA A 7 -9.42 -0.83 -16.37
C ALA A 7 -8.12 -1.41 -15.80
N ARG A 8 -6.95 -1.02 -16.34
CA ARG A 8 -5.63 -1.47 -15.86
C ARG A 8 -5.32 -1.01 -14.45
N THR A 9 -5.73 0.19 -14.07
CA THR A 9 -5.38 0.82 -12.80
C THR A 9 -6.49 0.77 -11.74
N ASN A 10 -7.67 0.28 -12.09
CA ASN A 10 -8.81 0.18 -11.17
C ASN A 10 -8.89 -1.21 -10.56
N TYR A 11 -8.14 -1.45 -9.51
CA TYR A 11 -8.11 -2.71 -8.77
C TYR A 11 -9.14 -2.73 -7.61
N PHE A 12 -9.49 -3.92 -7.15
CA PHE A 12 -10.37 -4.10 -6.00
C PHE A 12 -9.61 -3.86 -4.70
N ARG A 13 -10.20 -3.06 -3.80
CA ARG A 13 -9.65 -2.79 -2.47
C ARG A 13 -10.73 -2.91 -1.42
N GLU A 14 -10.44 -3.60 -0.32
CA GLU A 14 -11.30 -3.68 0.85
C GLU A 14 -10.54 -3.43 2.14
N THR A 15 -11.09 -2.58 3.03
CA THR A 15 -10.49 -2.27 4.32
C THR A 15 -11.00 -3.25 5.38
N TYR A 16 -10.09 -3.92 6.06
CA TYR A 16 -10.37 -4.90 7.11
C TYR A 16 -10.25 -4.35 8.52
N ALA A 17 -9.39 -3.38 8.73
CA ALA A 17 -9.26 -2.67 9.99
C ALA A 17 -8.81 -1.23 9.77
N TYR A 18 -9.23 -0.33 10.66
CA TYR A 18 -8.79 1.05 10.69
C TYR A 18 -8.74 1.58 12.13
N GLY A 19 -7.55 1.91 12.63
CA GLY A 19 -7.33 2.24 14.03
C GLY A 19 -7.78 1.09 14.92
N GLU A 20 -8.66 1.36 15.86
CA GLU A 20 -9.21 0.33 16.77
C GLU A 20 -10.42 -0.43 16.17
N GLN A 21 -10.92 -0.03 15.01
CA GLN A 21 -12.08 -0.64 14.39
C GLN A 21 -11.67 -1.80 13.51
N VAL A 22 -12.26 -2.97 13.77
CA VAL A 22 -12.10 -4.19 12.98
C VAL A 22 -13.38 -4.42 12.19
N PHE A 23 -13.28 -4.55 10.86
CA PHE A 23 -14.40 -4.75 9.94
C PHE A 23 -14.49 -6.20 9.45
N ALA A 24 -13.38 -6.94 9.49
CA ALA A 24 -13.30 -8.33 9.09
C ALA A 24 -12.86 -9.20 10.29
N ALA A 25 -13.70 -10.12 10.71
CA ALA A 25 -13.36 -11.03 11.80
C ALA A 25 -12.16 -11.90 11.41
N GLY A 26 -11.23 -12.11 12.36
CA GLY A 26 -10.03 -12.93 12.14
C GLY A 26 -8.82 -12.18 11.61
N ILE A 27 -8.92 -10.86 11.36
CA ILE A 27 -7.79 -10.03 10.91
C ILE A 27 -6.85 -9.60 12.05
N GLU A 28 -7.27 -9.76 13.30
CA GLU A 28 -6.56 -9.29 14.48
C GLU A 28 -5.09 -9.78 14.56
N PRO A 29 -4.76 -11.04 14.18
CA PRO A 29 -3.37 -11.50 14.20
C PRO A 29 -2.47 -10.76 13.21
N ILE A 30 -3.03 -10.19 12.13
CA ILE A 30 -2.29 -9.37 11.16
C ILE A 30 -2.14 -7.96 11.70
N VAL A 31 -3.23 -7.35 12.22
CA VAL A 31 -3.21 -6.00 12.82
C VAL A 31 -2.17 -5.91 13.93
N ARG A 32 -2.05 -6.95 14.75
CA ARG A 32 -1.13 -6.99 15.91
C ARG A 32 0.05 -7.93 15.71
N ASN A 33 0.52 -8.07 14.48
CA ASN A 33 1.65 -8.93 14.17
C ASN A 33 2.95 -8.37 14.76
N GLU A 34 3.48 -9.02 15.78
CA GLU A 34 4.68 -8.58 16.48
C GLU A 34 5.91 -8.47 15.57
N ARG A 35 6.02 -9.32 14.54
CA ARG A 35 7.15 -9.28 13.59
C ARG A 35 7.08 -8.03 12.72
N LEU A 36 5.88 -7.65 12.26
CA LEU A 36 5.67 -6.44 11.46
C LEU A 36 5.90 -5.19 12.31
N VAL A 37 5.38 -5.17 13.54
CA VAL A 37 5.64 -4.07 14.50
C VAL A 37 7.13 -3.92 14.77
N ALA A 38 7.83 -5.02 15.06
CA ALA A 38 9.28 -4.98 15.31
C ALA A 38 10.09 -4.55 14.08
N ALA A 39 9.65 -4.89 12.87
CA ALA A 39 10.28 -4.40 11.64
C ALA A 39 10.10 -2.88 11.49
N ALA A 40 8.89 -2.36 11.68
CA ALA A 40 8.60 -0.92 11.65
C ALA A 40 9.39 -0.15 12.71
N GLN A 41 9.49 -0.68 13.92
CA GLN A 41 10.32 -0.10 14.99
C GLN A 41 11.78 0.04 14.59
N ARG A 42 12.33 -0.96 13.90
CA ARG A 42 13.74 -0.92 13.42
C ARG A 42 13.94 0.07 12.28
N ILE A 43 12.99 0.18 11.34
CA ILE A 43 13.11 1.11 10.19
C ILE A 43 13.21 2.55 10.67
N PHE A 44 12.41 2.93 11.67
CA PHE A 44 12.33 4.32 12.12
C PHE A 44 13.08 4.60 13.43
N ASP A 45 13.70 3.59 14.03
CA ASP A 45 14.31 3.69 15.37
C ASP A 45 13.32 4.31 16.39
N ARG A 46 12.10 3.75 16.42
CA ARG A 46 11.01 4.20 17.29
C ARG A 46 10.47 3.07 18.14
N PRO A 47 10.40 3.23 19.46
CA PRO A 47 9.91 2.18 20.36
C PRO A 47 8.39 1.99 20.29
N ILE A 48 7.64 3.03 19.93
CA ILE A 48 6.18 3.00 19.84
C ILE A 48 5.78 3.02 18.38
N VAL A 49 5.10 1.96 17.96
CA VAL A 49 4.48 1.81 16.63
C VAL A 49 3.07 1.29 16.84
N GLU A 50 2.11 2.01 16.30
CA GLU A 50 0.69 1.66 16.39
C GLU A 50 0.18 1.23 15.01
N PRO A 51 -0.47 0.06 14.91
CA PRO A 51 -1.15 -0.34 13.69
C PRO A 51 -2.26 0.65 13.34
N ALA A 52 -2.28 1.11 12.09
CA ALA A 52 -3.23 2.12 11.65
C ALA A 52 -4.32 1.57 10.73
N ILE A 53 -3.94 0.77 9.74
CA ILE A 53 -4.86 0.27 8.73
C ILE A 53 -4.43 -1.10 8.22
N VAL A 54 -5.40 -1.96 7.96
CA VAL A 54 -5.22 -3.18 7.19
C VAL A 54 -6.25 -3.20 6.07
N TYR A 55 -5.80 -3.37 4.85
CA TYR A 55 -6.66 -3.52 3.69
C TYR A 55 -6.08 -4.56 2.74
N ALA A 56 -6.94 -5.17 1.93
CA ALA A 56 -6.54 -6.06 0.86
C ALA A 56 -6.72 -5.40 -0.50
N ASN A 57 -5.78 -5.64 -1.39
CA ASN A 57 -5.87 -5.31 -2.81
C ASN A 57 -5.89 -6.60 -3.61
N ILE A 58 -6.71 -6.66 -4.66
CA ILE A 58 -6.67 -7.71 -5.66
C ILE A 58 -6.40 -7.05 -7.01
N LEU A 59 -5.29 -7.43 -7.63
CA LEU A 59 -4.99 -7.11 -9.01
C LEU A 59 -5.37 -8.30 -9.88
N LEU A 60 -6.09 -8.03 -10.95
CA LEU A 60 -6.47 -9.03 -11.93
C LEU A 60 -5.43 -9.08 -13.07
N PRO A 61 -5.43 -10.16 -13.89
CA PRO A 61 -4.58 -10.22 -15.08
C PRO A 61 -4.66 -8.95 -15.91
N GLY A 62 -3.49 -8.42 -16.29
CA GLY A 62 -3.35 -7.18 -17.05
C GLY A 62 -3.47 -5.89 -16.23
N GLN A 63 -3.76 -5.95 -14.92
CA GLN A 63 -3.73 -4.78 -14.04
C GLN A 63 -2.34 -4.52 -13.46
N GLU A 64 -2.15 -3.30 -13.01
CA GLU A 64 -0.92 -2.81 -12.37
C GLU A 64 -1.27 -1.83 -11.26
N LEU A 65 -0.36 -1.60 -10.34
CA LEU A 65 -0.41 -0.47 -9.42
C LEU A 65 0.66 0.52 -9.85
N ALA A 66 0.21 1.67 -10.38
CA ALA A 66 1.10 2.69 -10.89
C ALA A 66 2.10 3.17 -9.83
N LEU A 67 3.28 3.58 -10.30
CA LEU A 67 4.33 4.14 -9.46
C LEU A 67 3.81 5.36 -8.66
N HIS A 68 3.96 5.31 -7.34
CA HIS A 68 3.50 6.36 -6.42
C HIS A 68 4.31 6.34 -5.12
N THR A 69 4.07 7.31 -4.27
CA THR A 69 4.33 7.25 -2.83
C THR A 69 2.99 7.25 -2.10
N ASP A 70 2.95 6.68 -0.91
CA ASP A 70 1.77 6.79 -0.06
C ASP A 70 1.55 8.24 0.42
N VAL A 71 0.32 8.57 0.74
CA VAL A 71 -0.02 9.88 1.29
C VAL A 71 0.53 9.99 2.70
N PRO A 72 1.40 10.97 2.99
CA PRO A 72 1.99 11.14 4.31
C PRO A 72 0.94 11.52 5.36
N GLU A 73 1.29 11.37 6.63
CA GLU A 73 0.47 11.85 7.73
C GLU A 73 1.27 12.80 8.64
N PHE A 74 0.56 13.74 9.23
CA PHE A 74 1.13 14.69 10.17
C PHE A 74 0.33 14.69 11.47
N ARG A 75 0.95 15.04 12.56
CA ARG A 75 0.26 15.20 13.84
C ARG A 75 -0.80 16.29 13.71
N GLY A 76 -2.08 15.90 13.82
CA GLY A 76 -3.23 16.79 13.68
C GLY A 76 -3.72 17.03 12.25
N LEU A 77 -3.06 16.45 11.24
CA LEU A 77 -3.49 16.54 9.84
C LEU A 77 -3.45 15.14 9.21
N ASN A 78 -4.60 14.54 8.96
CA ASN A 78 -4.75 13.19 8.46
C ASN A 78 -5.91 13.08 7.46
N ARG A 79 -5.92 12.01 6.68
CA ARG A 79 -6.91 11.74 5.61
C ARG A 79 -8.36 11.57 6.08
N LYS A 80 -8.59 11.32 7.36
CA LYS A 80 -9.94 11.21 7.92
C LYS A 80 -10.64 12.56 8.04
N LEU A 81 -9.87 13.58 8.40
CA LEU A 81 -10.38 14.88 8.80
C LEU A 81 -10.13 15.95 7.73
N HIS A 82 -9.20 15.71 6.81
CA HIS A 82 -8.74 16.72 5.86
C HIS A 82 -8.69 16.14 4.45
N PRO A 83 -8.92 16.96 3.43
CA PRO A 83 -8.80 16.54 2.04
C PRO A 83 -7.34 16.20 1.71
N GLU A 84 -7.15 15.15 0.93
CA GLU A 84 -5.83 14.60 0.58
C GLU A 84 -4.91 15.64 -0.04
N TRP A 85 -5.42 16.50 -0.93
CA TRP A 85 -4.62 17.55 -1.55
C TRP A 85 -3.94 18.48 -0.54
N LEU A 86 -4.59 18.75 0.61
CA LEU A 86 -4.02 19.60 1.66
C LEU A 86 -2.81 18.91 2.32
N ILE A 87 -2.90 17.60 2.53
CA ILE A 87 -1.81 16.80 3.10
C ILE A 87 -0.63 16.75 2.13
N VAL A 88 -0.90 16.56 0.84
CA VAL A 88 0.11 16.58 -0.22
C VAL A 88 0.81 17.95 -0.30
N VAL A 89 0.05 19.05 -0.25
CA VAL A 89 0.62 20.41 -0.21
C VAL A 89 1.45 20.62 1.04
N ALA A 90 0.97 20.18 2.21
CA ALA A 90 1.73 20.29 3.46
C ALA A 90 3.07 19.53 3.38
N HIS A 91 3.07 18.35 2.76
CA HIS A 91 4.29 17.56 2.52
C HIS A 91 5.28 18.30 1.62
N HIS A 92 4.86 18.69 0.42
CA HIS A 92 5.74 19.35 -0.54
C HIS A 92 6.20 20.74 -0.13
N SER A 93 5.50 21.41 0.79
CA SER A 93 5.93 22.71 1.32
C SER A 93 7.14 22.61 2.25
N GLY A 94 7.39 21.45 2.87
CA GLY A 94 8.42 21.27 3.88
C GLY A 94 8.15 22.01 5.21
N LEU A 95 7.11 22.85 5.27
CA LEU A 95 6.85 23.72 6.43
C LEU A 95 6.41 22.92 7.68
N PHE A 96 5.90 21.71 7.47
CA PHE A 96 5.29 20.89 8.50
C PHE A 96 6.10 19.64 8.84
N ASP A 97 7.31 19.47 8.31
CA ASP A 97 8.13 18.25 8.47
C ASP A 97 8.34 17.84 9.92
N ARG A 98 8.48 18.80 10.84
CA ARG A 98 8.58 18.52 12.28
C ARG A 98 7.35 17.82 12.88
N TYR A 99 6.23 17.84 12.19
CA TYR A 99 4.97 17.21 12.60
C TYR A 99 4.68 15.92 11.82
N ARG A 100 5.53 15.57 10.86
CA ARG A 100 5.38 14.36 10.07
C ARG A 100 5.44 13.13 10.97
N MET A 101 4.52 12.21 10.73
CA MET A 101 4.45 10.92 11.40
C MET A 101 5.03 9.87 10.44
N PRO A 102 6.11 9.17 10.81
CA PRO A 102 6.65 8.09 9.99
C PRO A 102 5.61 6.99 9.78
N ILE A 103 5.48 6.49 8.55
CA ILE A 103 4.55 5.43 8.17
C ILE A 103 5.34 4.24 7.66
N ALA A 104 5.25 3.09 8.37
CA ALA A 104 5.71 1.82 7.86
C ALA A 104 4.53 1.07 7.25
N THR A 105 4.61 0.79 5.96
CA THR A 105 3.65 -0.08 5.29
C THR A 105 4.25 -1.46 5.13
N SER A 106 3.50 -2.48 5.54
CA SER A 106 3.79 -3.87 5.22
C SER A 106 2.93 -4.30 4.04
N VAL A 107 3.56 -4.67 2.94
CA VAL A 107 2.89 -5.33 1.82
C VAL A 107 3.15 -6.82 1.96
N SER A 108 2.06 -7.60 2.03
CA SER A 108 2.12 -9.05 2.23
C SER A 108 1.44 -9.77 1.07
N TRP A 109 2.07 -10.82 0.58
CA TRP A 109 1.56 -11.62 -0.55
C TRP A 109 1.13 -13.01 -0.08
N TYR A 110 -0.03 -13.43 -0.55
CA TYR A 110 -0.66 -14.69 -0.18
C TYR A 110 -0.88 -15.64 -1.37
N GLN A 111 -0.35 -15.26 -2.54
CA GLN A 111 -0.42 -16.07 -3.74
C GLN A 111 0.88 -15.91 -4.53
N ASP A 112 1.28 -16.98 -5.21
CA ASP A 112 2.28 -16.90 -6.26
C ASP A 112 1.57 -16.43 -7.54
N THR A 113 2.21 -15.54 -8.30
CA THR A 113 1.62 -14.90 -9.48
C THR A 113 2.59 -14.87 -10.64
N ASP A 114 2.05 -14.85 -11.86
CA ASP A 114 2.83 -14.55 -13.06
C ASP A 114 2.81 -13.04 -13.29
N GLY A 115 3.96 -12.38 -13.25
CA GLY A 115 4.08 -10.92 -13.27
C GLY A 115 3.63 -10.30 -11.95
N GLY A 116 3.54 -9.00 -11.90
CA GLY A 116 3.16 -8.26 -10.71
C GLY A 116 4.29 -8.14 -9.68
N GLU A 117 5.54 -8.10 -10.13
CA GLU A 117 6.69 -7.83 -9.29
C GLU A 117 6.50 -6.49 -8.56
N PHE A 118 6.88 -6.47 -7.30
CA PHE A 118 6.86 -5.23 -6.53
C PHE A 118 8.13 -4.46 -6.78
N ALA A 119 8.03 -3.32 -7.45
CA ALA A 119 9.15 -2.43 -7.76
C ALA A 119 9.18 -1.24 -6.81
N PHE A 120 10.37 -0.91 -6.28
CA PHE A 120 10.57 0.25 -5.42
C PHE A 120 11.92 0.91 -5.67
N TYR A 121 12.04 2.20 -5.32
CA TYR A 121 13.18 3.06 -5.63
C TYR A 121 13.83 3.59 -4.34
N PRO A 122 14.65 2.77 -3.65
CA PRO A 122 15.20 3.14 -2.34
C PRO A 122 16.18 4.32 -2.40
N ASN A 123 16.76 4.58 -3.56
CA ASN A 123 17.74 5.67 -3.78
C ASN A 123 17.17 6.83 -4.62
N GLY A 124 15.84 6.88 -4.79
CA GLY A 124 15.16 7.89 -5.61
C GLY A 124 14.86 7.41 -7.03
N ILE A 125 13.94 8.09 -7.68
CA ILE A 125 13.39 7.71 -8.99
C ILE A 125 14.40 7.78 -10.15
N ASP A 126 15.49 8.53 -9.98
CA ASP A 126 16.56 8.65 -10.97
C ASP A 126 17.54 7.48 -10.93
N GLU A 127 17.46 6.64 -9.91
CA GLU A 127 18.27 5.44 -9.74
C GLU A 127 17.47 4.17 -10.13
N PRO A 128 18.16 3.05 -10.44
CA PRO A 128 17.47 1.82 -10.81
C PRO A 128 16.52 1.32 -9.72
N ALA A 129 15.34 0.86 -10.14
CA ALA A 129 14.41 0.19 -9.26
C ALA A 129 14.99 -1.12 -8.73
N VAL A 130 14.59 -1.47 -7.52
CA VAL A 130 14.72 -2.83 -6.98
C VAL A 130 13.38 -3.54 -7.22
N ALA A 131 13.42 -4.61 -8.01
CA ALA A 131 12.29 -5.50 -8.16
C ALA A 131 12.34 -6.59 -7.08
N TYR A 132 11.26 -6.77 -6.35
CA TYR A 132 11.12 -7.85 -5.38
C TYR A 132 10.25 -8.95 -5.98
N ASP A 133 10.84 -10.13 -6.10
CA ASP A 133 10.14 -11.33 -6.54
C ASP A 133 9.23 -11.79 -5.40
N VAL A 134 7.93 -11.54 -5.58
CA VAL A 134 6.92 -11.79 -4.58
C VAL A 134 6.57 -13.27 -4.51
N GLY A 135 6.50 -13.83 -3.32
CA GLY A 135 6.17 -15.24 -3.12
C GLY A 135 5.09 -15.44 -2.05
N PHE A 136 4.48 -16.61 -2.07
CA PHE A 136 3.46 -16.96 -1.07
C PHE A 136 3.98 -16.78 0.36
N ASN A 137 3.18 -16.13 1.18
CA ASN A 137 3.43 -15.88 2.61
C ASN A 137 4.71 -15.09 2.89
N THR A 138 5.04 -14.17 1.99
CA THR A 138 6.14 -13.20 2.18
C THR A 138 5.60 -11.81 2.49
N ALA A 139 6.43 -10.97 3.11
CA ALA A 139 6.08 -9.57 3.38
C ALA A 139 7.31 -8.68 3.27
N LEU A 140 7.11 -7.49 2.74
CA LEU A 140 8.09 -6.41 2.70
C LEU A 140 7.56 -5.25 3.54
N VAL A 141 8.40 -4.73 4.45
CA VAL A 141 8.08 -3.55 5.29
C VAL A 141 8.97 -2.40 4.88
N MET A 142 8.39 -1.25 4.57
CA MET A 142 9.13 -0.10 4.08
C MET A 142 8.48 1.24 4.46
N ASP A 143 9.23 2.32 4.29
CA ASP A 143 8.79 3.72 4.39
C ASP A 143 8.13 4.13 3.06
N THR A 144 6.84 3.87 2.92
CA THR A 144 6.10 4.04 1.66
C THR A 144 5.73 5.48 1.33
N ASP A 145 5.72 6.38 2.29
CA ASP A 145 5.46 7.80 2.03
C ASP A 145 6.72 8.58 1.59
N SER A 146 7.89 7.93 1.66
CA SER A 146 9.18 8.49 1.18
C SER A 146 9.72 7.76 -0.04
N ILE A 147 9.41 6.47 -0.21
CA ILE A 147 9.97 5.61 -1.25
C ILE A 147 8.95 5.40 -2.35
N PHE A 148 9.28 5.77 -3.59
CA PHE A 148 8.46 5.44 -4.76
C PHE A 148 8.38 3.94 -4.94
N HIS A 149 7.17 3.45 -5.14
CA HIS A 149 6.90 2.03 -5.31
C HIS A 149 5.67 1.79 -6.19
N GLY A 150 5.55 0.57 -6.69
CA GLY A 150 4.44 0.14 -7.51
C GLY A 150 4.40 -1.37 -7.67
N VAL A 151 3.42 -1.86 -8.39
CA VAL A 151 3.33 -3.26 -8.79
C VAL A 151 3.30 -3.31 -10.30
N ASP A 152 4.25 -4.02 -10.89
CA ASP A 152 4.34 -4.21 -12.32
C ASP A 152 3.10 -4.95 -12.85
N ARG A 153 2.93 -4.91 -14.15
CA ARG A 153 1.72 -5.44 -14.77
C ARG A 153 1.62 -6.95 -14.56
N MET A 154 0.48 -7.38 -14.02
CA MET A 154 0.11 -8.78 -13.94
C MET A 154 0.04 -9.38 -15.34
N ALA A 155 0.49 -10.61 -15.52
CA ALA A 155 0.41 -11.32 -16.78
C ALA A 155 -1.03 -11.33 -17.32
N GLU A 156 -1.18 -11.13 -18.62
CA GLU A 156 -2.48 -11.17 -19.28
C GLU A 156 -2.96 -12.62 -19.44
N THR A 157 -4.26 -12.80 -19.49
CA THR A 157 -4.88 -14.08 -19.82
C THR A 157 -5.86 -13.92 -20.97
N ASP A 158 -6.15 -15.00 -21.68
CA ASP A 158 -7.19 -15.03 -22.72
C ASP A 158 -8.62 -14.93 -22.16
N ARG A 159 -8.76 -14.90 -20.82
CA ARG A 159 -10.08 -14.77 -20.18
C ARG A 159 -10.48 -13.31 -20.13
N PRO A 160 -11.77 -12.99 -20.38
CA PRO A 160 -12.26 -11.64 -20.21
C PRO A 160 -12.09 -11.19 -18.75
N MET A 161 -11.65 -9.94 -18.58
CA MET A 161 -11.49 -9.36 -17.24
C MET A 161 -12.86 -9.36 -16.53
N PRO A 162 -12.95 -9.91 -15.31
CA PRO A 162 -14.19 -9.86 -14.56
C PRO A 162 -14.52 -8.42 -14.17
N SER A 163 -15.81 -8.12 -14.11
CA SER A 163 -16.29 -6.83 -13.62
C SER A 163 -16.57 -6.89 -12.13
N PHE A 164 -16.03 -5.95 -11.39
CA PHE A 164 -16.38 -5.78 -9.98
C PHE A 164 -17.72 -5.06 -9.84
N LEU A 165 -18.59 -5.62 -9.01
CA LEU A 165 -19.86 -4.99 -8.67
C LEU A 165 -19.72 -4.16 -7.39
N PRO A 166 -20.47 -3.03 -7.24
CA PRO A 166 -20.31 -2.11 -6.11
C PRO A 166 -20.53 -2.69 -4.71
N ARG A 167 -21.02 -3.92 -4.61
CA ARG A 167 -21.32 -4.59 -3.33
C ARG A 167 -20.54 -5.89 -3.13
N MET A 168 -19.55 -6.16 -3.96
CA MET A 168 -18.68 -7.33 -3.75
C MET A 168 -17.84 -7.16 -2.49
N ARG A 169 -17.62 -8.27 -1.80
CA ARG A 169 -16.77 -8.38 -0.62
C ARG A 169 -15.78 -9.52 -0.79
N LEU A 170 -14.60 -9.36 -0.20
CA LEU A 170 -13.62 -10.44 -0.05
C LEU A 170 -13.95 -11.22 1.23
N HIS A 171 -14.02 -12.52 1.10
CA HIS A 171 -14.28 -13.44 2.21
C HIS A 171 -13.14 -14.44 2.35
#